data_307fcad90b94be1a0434a3bebc759803
#
_entry.id   307fcad90b94be1a0434a3bebc759803
#
_cell.length_a   1.000
_cell.length_b   1.000
_cell.length_c   1.000
_cell.angle_alpha   90.00
_cell.angle_beta   90.00
_cell.angle_gamma   90.00
#
_symmetry.space_group_name_H-M   'P 1'
#
loop_
_entity.id
_entity.type
_entity.pdbx_description
1 polymer ?
#
loop_
_entity_poly.entity_id
_entity_poly.type
_entity_poly.pdbx_seq_one_letter_code
_entity_poly.pdbx_strand_id
1 'polypeptide(L)'
;TVARDCGFTGVQIHSAHGYLMSQFLSPLSNRRRDAWGGSLENRARALLEVIRGTRKAVGNDFPIAVKLNSADFQKGGFTEDESMQVVRWLGEAGIDLLEISGGNYEQMNMVGHPEDPAADKKPVAESTRRREAYFLDYATKVRPIATMPLMITGGFTARQSMLDALNAEELDVVGLARPLHRPPGTDERGLVVALKAFLPIAHAELNAEIDGKADEHHGKSHRNQV
;
A
#
# COMPACT_ATOMS: atom_id res chain seq x y z
N THR A 1 3.64 -0.70 -21.35
CA THR A 1 3.03 -1.60 -22.35
C THR A 1 3.33 -3.06 -22.06
N VAL A 2 4.60 -3.47 -21.83
CA VAL A 2 4.97 -4.89 -21.61
C VAL A 2 4.10 -5.58 -20.57
N ALA A 3 3.90 -4.99 -19.38
CA ALA A 3 3.05 -5.56 -18.34
C ALA A 3 1.62 -5.82 -18.84
N ARG A 4 1.01 -4.84 -19.51
CA ARG A 4 -0.33 -4.96 -20.11
C ARG A 4 -0.36 -6.08 -21.16
N ASP A 5 0.63 -6.11 -22.03
CA ASP A 5 0.73 -7.09 -23.13
C ASP A 5 0.97 -8.53 -22.60
N CYS A 6 1.54 -8.65 -21.38
CA CYS A 6 1.68 -9.92 -20.64
C CYS A 6 0.46 -10.29 -19.76
N GLY A 7 -0.63 -9.51 -19.82
CA GLY A 7 -1.87 -9.84 -19.08
C GLY A 7 -1.92 -9.36 -17.63
N PHE A 8 -1.01 -8.48 -17.20
CA PHE A 8 -1.15 -7.81 -15.90
C PHE A 8 -2.34 -6.88 -15.90
N THR A 9 -3.02 -6.75 -14.76
CA THR A 9 -4.24 -5.96 -14.61
C THR A 9 -3.99 -4.50 -14.27
N GLY A 10 -2.75 -4.12 -13.95
CA GLY A 10 -2.34 -2.76 -13.63
C GLY A 10 -0.83 -2.67 -13.37
N VAL A 11 -0.35 -1.46 -13.13
CA VAL A 11 1.05 -1.19 -12.73
C VAL A 11 1.08 -0.25 -11.54
N GLN A 12 2.14 -0.34 -10.73
CA GLN A 12 2.37 0.59 -9.64
C GLN A 12 3.70 1.31 -9.80
N ILE A 13 3.68 2.64 -9.75
CA ILE A 13 4.86 3.49 -9.75
C ILE A 13 5.39 3.58 -8.33
N HIS A 14 6.62 3.12 -8.13
CA HIS A 14 7.24 3.12 -6.81
C HIS A 14 7.89 4.47 -6.51
N SER A 15 7.22 5.26 -5.66
CA SER A 15 7.69 6.58 -5.21
C SER A 15 7.89 6.62 -3.69
N ALA A 16 8.47 5.56 -3.13
CA ALA A 16 8.67 5.40 -1.70
C ALA A 16 10.04 4.80 -1.37
N HIS A 17 10.40 4.74 -0.09
CA HIS A 17 11.49 3.98 0.51
C HIS A 17 12.90 4.33 0.03
N GLY A 18 13.15 5.57 -0.45
CA GLY A 18 14.46 5.98 -0.94
C GLY A 18 14.79 5.50 -2.36
N TYR A 19 13.81 4.93 -3.10
CA TYR A 19 14.00 4.60 -4.52
C TYR A 19 13.86 5.85 -5.40
N LEU A 20 14.16 5.72 -6.68
CA LEU A 20 14.41 6.84 -7.61
C LEU A 20 13.35 7.95 -7.53
N MET A 21 12.06 7.64 -7.57
CA MET A 21 11.02 8.68 -7.53
C MET A 21 10.95 9.37 -6.17
N SER A 22 11.10 8.63 -5.05
CA SER A 22 11.16 9.24 -3.73
C SER A 22 12.44 10.07 -3.51
N GLN A 23 13.54 9.71 -4.15
CA GLN A 23 14.76 10.52 -4.13
C GLN A 23 14.56 11.89 -4.81
N PHE A 24 13.77 11.94 -5.89
CA PHE A 24 13.39 13.23 -6.49
C PHE A 24 12.55 14.08 -5.55
N LEU A 25 11.64 13.48 -4.80
CA LEU A 25 10.76 14.19 -3.85
C LEU A 25 11.53 14.71 -2.63
N SER A 26 12.49 13.95 -2.11
CA SER A 26 13.23 14.28 -0.90
C SER A 26 14.26 15.38 -1.14
N PRO A 27 14.23 16.52 -0.41
CA PRO A 27 15.23 17.56 -0.55
C PRO A 27 16.60 17.15 0.00
N LEU A 28 16.69 16.07 0.79
CA LEU A 28 17.97 15.53 1.26
C LEU A 28 18.74 14.85 0.12
N SER A 29 18.03 14.14 -0.75
CA SER A 29 18.60 13.42 -1.90
C SER A 29 18.66 14.33 -3.13
N ASN A 30 17.56 15.07 -3.42
CA ASN A 30 17.45 15.93 -4.59
C ASN A 30 18.02 17.32 -4.31
N ARG A 31 19.32 17.49 -4.53
CA ARG A 31 20.05 18.76 -4.39
C ARG A 31 20.17 19.54 -5.70
N ARG A 32 19.36 19.21 -6.72
CA ARG A 32 19.34 19.89 -8.02
C ARG A 32 18.84 21.33 -7.86
N ARG A 33 19.34 22.20 -8.76
CA ARG A 33 18.98 23.63 -8.81
C ARG A 33 18.33 24.02 -10.14
N ASP A 34 17.93 23.02 -10.92
CA ASP A 34 17.23 23.17 -12.18
C ASP A 34 15.72 22.90 -12.02
N ALA A 35 15.01 22.75 -13.13
CA ALA A 35 13.57 22.50 -13.14
C ALA A 35 13.14 21.16 -12.50
N TRP A 36 14.06 20.33 -12.03
CA TRP A 36 13.82 19.02 -11.42
C TRP A 36 14.15 18.99 -9.93
N GLY A 37 14.51 20.15 -9.32
CA GLY A 37 14.87 20.24 -7.90
C GLY A 37 14.55 21.60 -7.31
N GLY A 38 14.82 21.77 -6.02
CA GLY A 38 14.49 22.99 -5.27
C GLY A 38 13.06 22.96 -4.74
N SER A 39 12.12 23.67 -5.36
CA SER A 39 10.71 23.69 -4.89
C SER A 39 10.04 22.33 -4.96
N LEU A 40 8.98 22.13 -4.17
CA LEU A 40 8.24 20.86 -4.18
C LEU A 40 7.68 20.52 -5.56
N GLU A 41 7.18 21.52 -6.30
CA GLU A 41 6.67 21.36 -7.67
C GLU A 41 7.74 20.79 -8.60
N ASN A 42 8.96 21.32 -8.51
CA ASN A 42 10.08 20.83 -9.30
C ASN A 42 10.50 19.41 -8.90
N ARG A 43 10.52 19.12 -7.59
CA ARG A 43 10.85 17.79 -7.08
C ARG A 43 9.79 16.73 -7.44
N ALA A 44 8.52 17.12 -7.48
CA ALA A 44 7.41 16.24 -7.87
C ALA A 44 7.32 16.05 -9.40
N ARG A 45 7.93 16.91 -10.20
CA ARG A 45 7.87 16.89 -11.67
C ARG A 45 8.20 15.52 -12.25
N ALA A 46 9.26 14.86 -11.77
CA ALA A 46 9.67 13.54 -12.29
C ALA A 46 8.57 12.51 -12.12
N LEU A 47 7.95 12.43 -10.94
CA LEU A 47 6.85 11.50 -10.67
C LEU A 47 5.63 11.80 -11.56
N LEU A 48 5.24 13.07 -11.67
CA LEU A 48 4.07 13.47 -12.47
C LEU A 48 4.28 13.22 -13.97
N GLU A 49 5.48 13.46 -14.49
CA GLU A 49 5.81 13.15 -15.90
C GLU A 49 5.81 11.63 -16.16
N VAL A 50 6.31 10.81 -15.22
CA VAL A 50 6.24 9.35 -15.34
C VAL A 50 4.78 8.88 -15.36
N ILE A 51 3.90 9.43 -14.50
CA ILE A 51 2.48 9.09 -14.49
C ILE A 51 1.84 9.45 -15.83
N ARG A 52 2.03 10.67 -16.33
CA ARG A 52 1.48 11.12 -17.62
C ARG A 52 1.97 10.26 -18.79
N GLY A 53 3.28 9.98 -18.80
CA GLY A 53 3.89 9.11 -19.81
C GLY A 53 3.34 7.68 -19.76
N THR A 54 3.17 7.13 -18.57
CA THR A 54 2.58 5.81 -18.36
C THR A 54 1.15 5.77 -18.83
N ARG A 55 0.31 6.73 -18.43
CA ARG A 55 -1.09 6.84 -18.85
C ARG A 55 -1.22 6.93 -20.37
N LYS A 56 -0.38 7.75 -21.00
CA LYS A 56 -0.33 7.85 -22.47
C LYS A 56 0.01 6.52 -23.13
N ALA A 57 0.88 5.72 -22.53
CA ALA A 57 1.35 4.46 -23.10
C ALA A 57 0.39 3.29 -22.88
N VAL A 58 -0.35 3.25 -21.77
CA VAL A 58 -1.22 2.12 -21.41
C VAL A 58 -2.71 2.37 -21.67
N GLY A 59 -3.11 3.63 -21.86
CA GLY A 59 -4.52 4.03 -22.07
C GLY A 59 -5.26 4.28 -20.74
N ASN A 60 -6.55 4.62 -20.84
CA ASN A 60 -7.36 5.02 -19.69
C ASN A 60 -7.89 3.84 -18.87
N ASP A 61 -8.03 2.67 -19.49
CA ASP A 61 -8.65 1.49 -18.90
C ASP A 61 -7.65 0.61 -18.14
N PHE A 62 -6.35 0.94 -18.18
CA PHE A 62 -5.31 0.18 -17.48
C PHE A 62 -4.91 0.89 -16.20
N PRO A 63 -5.18 0.31 -15.00
CA PRO A 63 -4.94 0.93 -13.72
C PRO A 63 -3.48 1.31 -13.47
N ILE A 64 -3.27 2.53 -12.96
CA ILE A 64 -1.97 3.04 -12.51
C ILE A 64 -2.08 3.38 -11.04
N ALA A 65 -1.39 2.60 -10.20
CA ALA A 65 -1.22 2.90 -8.79
C ALA A 65 0.08 3.68 -8.55
N VAL A 66 0.13 4.40 -7.44
CA VAL A 66 1.35 5.03 -6.94
C VAL A 66 1.56 4.63 -5.49
N LYS A 67 2.78 4.20 -5.14
CA LYS A 67 3.21 4.03 -3.76
C LYS A 67 4.01 5.25 -3.35
N LEU A 68 3.51 5.99 -2.35
CA LEU A 68 4.08 7.25 -1.88
C LEU A 68 4.46 7.18 -0.40
N ASN A 69 5.60 7.75 -0.03
CA ASN A 69 5.91 8.01 1.38
C ASN A 69 5.00 9.10 1.96
N SER A 70 4.44 8.86 3.14
CA SER A 70 3.82 9.90 3.96
C SER A 70 4.84 10.93 4.46
N ALA A 71 6.06 10.46 4.79
CA ALA A 71 7.22 11.26 5.12
C ALA A 71 8.49 10.43 5.03
N ASP A 72 9.66 11.08 4.98
CA ASP A 72 10.96 10.40 5.08
C ASP A 72 11.35 10.07 6.53
N PHE A 73 10.67 10.66 7.53
CA PHE A 73 10.99 10.58 8.95
C PHE A 73 12.42 11.04 9.29
N GLN A 74 12.98 11.89 8.46
CA GLN A 74 14.31 12.49 8.63
C GLN A 74 14.18 14.01 8.69
N LYS A 75 14.97 14.65 9.57
CA LYS A 75 15.01 16.10 9.66
C LYS A 75 15.48 16.71 8.33
N GLY A 76 14.67 17.60 7.76
CA GLY A 76 14.93 18.22 6.46
C GLY A 76 14.65 17.34 5.25
N GLY A 77 14.03 16.15 5.44
CA GLY A 77 13.54 15.30 4.38
C GLY A 77 12.16 15.71 3.88
N PHE A 78 11.57 14.86 3.06
CA PHE A 78 10.20 14.99 2.57
C PHE A 78 9.22 14.92 3.74
N THR A 79 8.35 15.92 3.87
CA THR A 79 7.45 16.08 5.03
C THR A 79 6.04 15.58 4.74
N GLU A 80 5.24 15.40 5.81
CA GLU A 80 3.82 15.03 5.70
C GLU A 80 3.01 16.07 4.92
N ASP A 81 3.24 17.36 5.17
CA ASP A 81 2.56 18.45 4.45
C ASP A 81 2.91 18.44 2.95
N GLU A 82 4.17 18.20 2.62
CA GLU A 82 4.61 18.05 1.23
C GLU A 82 3.96 16.81 0.58
N SER A 83 3.87 15.70 1.32
CA SER A 83 3.20 14.49 0.87
C SER A 83 1.72 14.73 0.58
N MET A 84 1.00 15.42 1.45
CA MET A 84 -0.40 15.78 1.22
C MET A 84 -0.58 16.67 -0.02
N GLN A 85 0.37 17.59 -0.28
CA GLN A 85 0.33 18.38 -1.52
C GLN A 85 0.59 17.52 -2.76
N VAL A 86 1.52 16.57 -2.68
CA VAL A 86 1.76 15.61 -3.78
C VAL A 86 0.52 14.74 -4.02
N VAL A 87 -0.19 14.30 -2.98
CA VAL A 87 -1.46 13.54 -3.12
C VAL A 87 -2.50 14.31 -3.95
N ARG A 88 -2.66 15.62 -3.74
CA ARG A 88 -3.56 16.45 -4.58
C ARG A 88 -3.15 16.40 -6.05
N TRP A 89 -1.86 16.59 -6.34
CA TRP A 89 -1.35 16.52 -7.71
C TRP A 89 -1.47 15.13 -8.35
N LEU A 90 -1.38 14.07 -7.54
CA LEU A 90 -1.62 12.70 -8.00
C LEU A 90 -3.08 12.49 -8.40
N GLY A 91 -4.02 13.06 -7.64
CA GLY A 91 -5.44 13.08 -7.99
C GLY A 91 -5.71 13.82 -9.32
N GLU A 92 -5.13 15.02 -9.47
CA GLU A 92 -5.20 15.79 -10.72
C GLU A 92 -4.56 15.04 -11.91
N ALA A 93 -3.51 14.26 -11.67
CA ALA A 93 -2.86 13.43 -12.68
C ALA A 93 -3.64 12.15 -13.02
N GLY A 94 -4.73 11.84 -12.30
CA GLY A 94 -5.65 10.74 -12.61
C GLY A 94 -5.06 9.35 -12.34
N ILE A 95 -4.40 9.14 -11.19
CA ILE A 95 -4.03 7.80 -10.74
C ILE A 95 -5.26 7.05 -10.21
N ASP A 96 -5.21 5.72 -10.24
CA ASP A 96 -6.35 4.86 -9.90
C ASP A 96 -6.28 4.31 -8.48
N LEU A 97 -5.11 4.34 -7.83
CA LEU A 97 -4.90 3.89 -6.46
C LEU A 97 -3.68 4.57 -5.85
N LEU A 98 -3.81 5.05 -4.60
CA LEU A 98 -2.68 5.52 -3.80
C LEU A 98 -2.36 4.51 -2.70
N GLU A 99 -1.16 3.93 -2.72
CA GLU A 99 -0.63 3.15 -1.61
C GLU A 99 0.20 4.04 -0.68
N ILE A 100 -0.28 4.20 0.55
CA ILE A 100 0.40 4.95 1.59
C ILE A 100 1.53 4.10 2.17
N SER A 101 2.71 4.71 2.27
CA SER A 101 3.91 4.10 2.84
C SER A 101 4.75 5.15 3.58
N GLY A 102 5.94 4.80 4.04
CA GLY A 102 6.82 5.77 4.69
C GLY A 102 8.19 5.22 5.04
N GLY A 103 9.10 6.16 5.31
CA GLY A 103 10.48 5.88 5.64
C GLY A 103 11.35 5.54 4.43
N ASN A 104 12.62 5.31 4.71
CA ASN A 104 13.61 4.87 3.74
C ASN A 104 14.56 3.85 4.38
N TYR A 105 15.49 3.29 3.61
CA TYR A 105 16.45 2.29 4.12
C TYR A 105 17.44 2.85 5.15
N GLU A 106 17.63 4.16 5.23
CA GLU A 106 18.50 4.80 6.22
C GLU A 106 17.79 4.96 7.57
N GLN A 107 16.46 4.89 7.59
CA GLN A 107 15.61 4.93 8.78
C GLN A 107 14.90 3.57 8.96
N MET A 108 15.67 2.58 9.42
CA MET A 108 15.22 1.19 9.60
C MET A 108 14.10 1.00 10.64
N ASN A 109 13.72 2.04 11.37
CA ASN A 109 12.61 2.04 12.34
C ASN A 109 11.27 1.56 11.74
N MET A 110 11.12 1.65 10.42
CA MET A 110 9.90 1.21 9.71
C MET A 110 9.97 -0.24 9.22
N VAL A 111 11.15 -0.83 9.11
CA VAL A 111 11.31 -2.17 8.53
C VAL A 111 11.41 -3.27 9.61
N GLY A 112 11.68 -2.89 10.86
CA GLY A 112 11.99 -3.82 11.94
C GLY A 112 13.40 -4.42 11.76
N HIS A 113 14.11 -4.69 12.85
CA HIS A 113 15.41 -5.36 12.76
C HIS A 113 15.23 -6.83 12.32
N PRO A 114 15.93 -7.28 11.26
CA PRO A 114 15.84 -8.67 10.77
C PRO A 114 16.47 -9.70 11.73
N GLU A 115 17.17 -9.25 12.78
CA GLU A 115 18.10 -10.10 13.55
C GLU A 115 17.65 -10.43 14.99
N ASP A 116 16.36 -10.31 15.34
CA ASP A 116 15.88 -10.83 16.63
C ASP A 116 15.21 -12.21 16.47
N PRO A 117 15.94 -13.34 16.73
CA PRO A 117 15.37 -14.69 16.65
C PRO A 117 14.26 -14.94 17.68
N ALA A 118 14.04 -14.01 18.62
CA ALA A 118 12.99 -14.08 19.62
C ALA A 118 11.70 -13.32 19.21
N ALA A 119 11.69 -12.68 18.04
CA ALA A 119 10.54 -11.90 17.56
C ALA A 119 9.28 -12.75 17.33
N ASP A 120 9.43 -14.06 17.10
CA ASP A 120 8.29 -14.96 16.84
C ASP A 120 7.47 -15.36 18.10
N LYS A 121 7.90 -14.99 19.29
CA LYS A 121 7.24 -15.38 20.56
C LYS A 121 6.71 -14.22 21.40
N LYS A 122 6.84 -12.97 20.95
CA LYS A 122 6.35 -11.81 21.69
C LYS A 122 4.98 -11.37 21.16
N PRO A 123 4.08 -10.90 22.04
CA PRO A 123 2.86 -10.19 21.58
C PRO A 123 3.28 -9.08 20.62
N VAL A 124 2.42 -8.81 19.60
CA VAL A 124 2.68 -7.83 18.53
C VAL A 124 3.48 -6.66 19.07
N ALA A 125 4.70 -6.47 18.56
CA ALA A 125 5.63 -5.50 19.12
C ALA A 125 4.98 -4.11 19.12
N GLU A 126 5.15 -3.35 20.19
CA GLU A 126 4.61 -1.99 20.33
C GLU A 126 4.98 -1.09 19.12
N SER A 127 6.17 -1.32 18.53
CA SER A 127 6.61 -0.68 17.31
C SER A 127 5.72 -0.98 16.09
N THR A 128 5.09 -2.15 16.02
CA THR A 128 4.16 -2.53 14.95
C THR A 128 2.82 -1.82 15.15
N ARG A 129 2.30 -1.76 16.38
CA ARG A 129 1.07 -1.01 16.72
C ARG A 129 1.23 0.48 16.46
N ARG A 130 2.38 1.06 16.80
CA ARG A 130 2.67 2.47 16.54
C ARG A 130 2.73 2.78 15.04
N ARG A 131 3.24 1.85 14.22
CA ARG A 131 3.27 2.03 12.75
C ARG A 131 1.90 1.91 12.13
N GLU A 132 1.09 0.94 12.59
CA GLU A 132 -0.30 0.78 12.15
C GLU A 132 -1.09 2.05 12.46
N ALA A 133 -1.05 2.52 13.72
CA ALA A 133 -1.69 3.76 14.13
C ALA A 133 -1.22 4.98 13.30
N TYR A 134 0.10 5.10 13.06
CA TYR A 134 0.62 6.22 12.27
C TYR A 134 0.06 6.26 10.85
N PHE A 135 0.03 5.12 10.15
CA PHE A 135 -0.48 5.11 8.78
C PHE A 135 -1.99 5.30 8.70
N LEU A 136 -2.75 4.83 9.68
CA LEU A 136 -4.18 5.10 9.79
C LEU A 136 -4.43 6.58 10.09
N ASP A 137 -3.71 7.18 11.03
CA ASP A 137 -3.79 8.62 11.33
C ASP A 137 -3.47 9.47 10.08
N TYR A 138 -2.46 9.07 9.31
CA TYR A 138 -2.14 9.75 8.07
C TYR A 138 -3.22 9.55 6.99
N ALA A 139 -3.75 8.33 6.85
CA ALA A 139 -4.84 8.05 5.92
C ALA A 139 -6.07 8.89 6.21
N THR A 140 -6.44 9.06 7.49
CA THR A 140 -7.54 9.93 7.93
C THR A 140 -7.33 11.37 7.48
N LYS A 141 -6.10 11.90 7.55
CA LYS A 141 -5.76 13.26 7.07
C LYS A 141 -5.80 13.37 5.55
N VAL A 142 -5.40 12.32 4.85
CA VAL A 142 -5.35 12.27 3.38
C VAL A 142 -6.74 12.05 2.78
N ARG A 143 -7.62 11.31 3.46
CA ARG A 143 -8.95 10.96 2.96
C ARG A 143 -9.76 12.12 2.39
N PRO A 144 -9.84 13.30 3.05
CA PRO A 144 -10.62 14.43 2.53
C PRO A 144 -10.06 15.06 1.24
N ILE A 145 -8.80 14.79 0.91
CA ILE A 145 -8.10 15.38 -0.26
C ILE A 145 -7.83 14.36 -1.37
N ALA A 146 -7.93 13.06 -1.05
CA ALA A 146 -7.73 11.99 -2.02
C ALA A 146 -8.98 11.83 -2.89
N THR A 147 -8.79 11.87 -4.21
CA THR A 147 -9.84 11.61 -5.21
C THR A 147 -9.81 10.17 -5.74
N MET A 148 -8.81 9.40 -5.30
CA MET A 148 -8.60 8.00 -5.63
C MET A 148 -8.73 7.13 -4.38
N PRO A 149 -8.97 5.82 -4.54
CA PRO A 149 -8.90 4.85 -3.46
C PRO A 149 -7.55 4.84 -2.75
N LEU A 150 -7.59 4.58 -1.43
CA LEU A 150 -6.43 4.50 -0.55
C LEU A 150 -6.14 3.07 -0.15
N MET A 151 -4.85 2.70 -0.17
CA MET A 151 -4.33 1.43 0.29
C MET A 151 -3.23 1.66 1.33
N ILE A 152 -3.21 0.82 2.36
CA ILE A 152 -2.09 0.74 3.31
C ILE A 152 -1.52 -0.66 3.27
N THR A 153 -0.18 -0.76 3.12
CA THR A 153 0.53 -2.04 3.20
C THR A 153 1.44 -2.08 4.41
N GLY A 154 1.24 -3.10 5.24
CA GLY A 154 2.05 -3.35 6.44
C GLY A 154 1.41 -2.80 7.72
N GLY A 155 1.92 -3.28 8.87
CA GLY A 155 1.37 -2.97 10.18
C GLY A 155 0.26 -3.95 10.58
N PHE A 156 -0.67 -4.24 9.72
CA PHE A 156 -1.80 -5.14 9.99
C PHE A 156 -1.34 -6.57 10.30
N THR A 157 -1.71 -7.05 11.48
CA THR A 157 -1.41 -8.41 11.96
C THR A 157 -2.64 -9.19 12.40
N ALA A 158 -3.77 -8.50 12.61
CA ALA A 158 -5.03 -9.08 13.02
C ALA A 158 -6.13 -8.77 11.97
N ARG A 159 -6.95 -9.77 11.68
CA ARG A 159 -8.10 -9.62 10.77
C ARG A 159 -9.06 -8.50 11.25
N GLN A 160 -9.25 -8.40 12.58
CA GLN A 160 -10.19 -7.41 13.13
C GLN A 160 -9.74 -5.98 12.83
N SER A 161 -8.46 -5.62 13.04
CA SER A 161 -7.96 -4.27 12.72
C SER A 161 -8.10 -3.92 11.24
N MET A 162 -7.95 -4.91 10.34
CA MET A 162 -8.19 -4.70 8.91
C MET A 162 -9.65 -4.37 8.61
N LEU A 163 -10.58 -5.14 9.21
CA LEU A 163 -12.00 -4.91 9.06
C LEU A 163 -12.45 -3.58 9.66
N ASP A 164 -11.92 -3.23 10.83
CA ASP A 164 -12.24 -1.98 11.51
C ASP A 164 -11.83 -0.78 10.65
N ALA A 165 -10.62 -0.77 10.08
CA ALA A 165 -10.13 0.28 9.21
C ALA A 165 -10.94 0.41 7.89
N LEU A 166 -11.33 -0.73 7.29
CA LEU A 166 -12.18 -0.74 6.10
C LEU A 166 -13.61 -0.26 6.40
N ASN A 167 -14.19 -0.70 7.53
CA ASN A 167 -15.54 -0.30 7.94
C ASN A 167 -15.63 1.17 8.36
N ALA A 168 -14.54 1.70 8.92
CA ALA A 168 -14.42 3.13 9.26
C ALA A 168 -14.18 4.00 8.01
N GLU A 169 -14.05 3.40 6.81
CA GLU A 169 -13.77 4.09 5.55
C GLU A 169 -12.46 4.89 5.56
N GLU A 170 -11.53 4.55 6.47
CA GLU A 170 -10.21 5.17 6.54
C GLU A 170 -9.35 4.79 5.32
N LEU A 171 -9.56 3.58 4.78
CA LEU A 171 -8.94 3.07 3.57
C LEU A 171 -9.89 2.16 2.77
N ASP A 172 -9.55 1.89 1.52
CA ASP A 172 -10.35 1.07 0.61
C ASP A 172 -9.72 -0.32 0.39
N VAL A 173 -8.39 -0.43 0.58
CA VAL A 173 -7.63 -1.67 0.33
C VAL A 173 -6.59 -1.89 1.43
N VAL A 174 -6.49 -3.11 1.94
CA VAL A 174 -5.42 -3.55 2.85
C VAL A 174 -4.38 -4.33 2.06
N GLY A 175 -3.12 -3.89 2.11
CA GLY A 175 -1.99 -4.62 1.53
C GLY A 175 -1.30 -5.51 2.55
N LEU A 176 -1.02 -6.76 2.17
CA LEU A 176 -0.33 -7.75 2.99
C LEU A 176 0.86 -8.32 2.24
N ALA A 177 1.99 -8.50 2.94
CA ALA A 177 3.18 -9.13 2.39
C ALA A 177 3.72 -10.22 3.34
N ARG A 178 4.41 -9.84 4.42
CA ARG A 178 5.02 -10.78 5.36
C ARG A 178 4.06 -11.79 6.00
N PRO A 179 2.82 -11.45 6.35
CA PRO A 179 1.88 -12.43 6.86
C PRO A 179 1.61 -13.61 5.91
N LEU A 180 1.80 -13.40 4.60
CA LEU A 180 1.59 -14.43 3.56
C LEU A 180 2.75 -15.44 3.49
N HIS A 181 3.91 -15.14 4.07
CA HIS A 181 5.10 -16.00 4.04
C HIS A 181 5.27 -16.88 5.30
N ARG A 182 4.27 -16.94 6.18
CA ARG A 182 4.32 -17.85 7.34
C ARG A 182 4.12 -19.30 6.89
N PRO A 183 4.84 -20.28 7.50
CA PRO A 183 4.67 -21.69 7.15
C PRO A 183 3.22 -22.16 7.36
N PRO A 184 2.73 -23.11 6.53
CA PRO A 184 1.43 -23.73 6.72
C PRO A 184 1.33 -24.34 8.13
N GLY A 185 0.28 -24.00 8.89
CA GLY A 185 0.06 -24.51 10.26
C GLY A 185 -0.03 -23.41 11.32
N THR A 186 0.30 -22.17 11.03
CA THR A 186 -0.02 -21.03 11.89
C THR A 186 -1.34 -20.42 11.44
N ASP A 187 -2.42 -20.92 12.03
CA ASP A 187 -3.80 -20.40 11.99
C ASP A 187 -4.26 -19.84 10.62
N GLU A 188 -4.68 -20.73 9.73
CA GLU A 188 -5.23 -20.40 8.39
C GLU A 188 -6.52 -19.58 8.43
N ARG A 189 -7.06 -19.26 9.61
CA ARG A 189 -8.33 -18.55 9.80
C ARG A 189 -8.25 -17.02 9.64
N GLY A 190 -7.11 -16.47 9.21
CA GLY A 190 -6.83 -15.03 9.25
C GLY A 190 -6.69 -14.29 7.93
N LEU A 191 -6.50 -14.96 6.82
CA LEU A 191 -6.12 -14.27 5.58
C LEU A 191 -7.24 -14.24 4.55
N VAL A 192 -8.27 -13.46 4.81
CA VAL A 192 -9.14 -12.95 3.74
C VAL A 192 -8.62 -11.56 3.37
N VAL A 193 -8.07 -11.42 2.18
CA VAL A 193 -7.82 -10.11 1.59
C VAL A 193 -9.18 -9.49 1.35
N ALA A 194 -9.60 -8.61 2.27
CA ALA A 194 -10.81 -7.83 2.07
C ALA A 194 -10.50 -6.72 1.08
N LEU A 195 -10.60 -7.02 -0.21
CA LEU A 195 -10.81 -6.00 -1.23
C LEU A 195 -12.22 -5.45 -1.01
N LYS A 196 -12.35 -4.24 -0.48
CA LYS A 196 -13.57 -3.45 -0.67
C LYS A 196 -13.55 -3.05 -2.14
N ALA A 197 -14.43 -3.68 -2.90
CA ALA A 197 -14.36 -3.83 -4.33
C ALA A 197 -14.06 -2.56 -5.12
N PHE A 198 -13.08 -2.66 -5.96
CA PHE A 198 -12.88 -1.79 -7.12
C PHE A 198 -13.95 -2.01 -8.23
N LEU A 199 -14.81 -3.03 -8.08
CA LEU A 199 -15.90 -3.34 -9.00
C LEU A 199 -17.12 -3.87 -8.22
N PRO A 200 -18.33 -3.33 -8.42
CA PRO A 200 -19.56 -3.82 -7.78
C PRO A 200 -19.92 -5.27 -8.16
N ILE A 201 -19.32 -5.83 -9.20
CA ILE A 201 -19.63 -7.16 -9.75
C ILE A 201 -18.75 -8.27 -9.15
N ALA A 202 -17.52 -7.98 -8.75
CA ALA A 202 -16.61 -8.99 -8.20
C ALA A 202 -16.95 -9.44 -6.77
N HIS A 203 -17.78 -8.70 -6.06
CA HIS A 203 -18.13 -9.00 -4.66
C HIS A 203 -19.03 -10.23 -4.51
N ALA A 204 -19.95 -10.46 -5.46
CA ALA A 204 -20.84 -11.61 -5.40
C ALA A 204 -20.12 -12.90 -5.81
N GLU A 205 -19.25 -12.85 -6.81
CA GLU A 205 -18.51 -14.01 -7.31
C GLU A 205 -17.38 -14.44 -6.36
N LEU A 206 -16.66 -13.50 -5.76
CA LEU A 206 -15.59 -13.79 -4.80
C LEU A 206 -16.13 -14.40 -3.50
N ASN A 207 -17.24 -13.89 -2.98
CA ASN A 207 -17.90 -14.47 -1.80
C ASN A 207 -18.46 -15.86 -2.09
N ALA A 208 -19.05 -16.09 -3.26
CA ALA A 208 -19.55 -17.41 -3.67
C ALA A 208 -18.42 -18.45 -3.82
N GLU A 209 -17.23 -18.03 -4.29
CA GLU A 209 -16.07 -18.91 -4.41
C GLU A 209 -15.43 -19.24 -3.05
N ILE A 210 -15.43 -18.29 -2.11
CA ILE A 210 -14.94 -18.49 -0.74
C ILE A 210 -15.89 -19.39 0.05
N ASP A 211 -17.19 -19.16 -0.04
CA ASP A 211 -18.21 -19.97 0.64
C ASP A 211 -18.30 -21.38 0.04
N GLY A 212 -18.20 -21.52 -1.29
CA GLY A 212 -18.17 -22.81 -1.96
C GLY A 212 -16.95 -23.69 -1.60
N LYS A 213 -15.78 -23.09 -1.39
CA LYS A 213 -14.57 -23.82 -0.93
C LYS A 213 -14.63 -24.20 0.54
N ALA A 214 -15.33 -23.44 1.39
CA ALA A 214 -15.54 -23.78 2.80
C ALA A 214 -16.41 -25.03 2.94
N ASP A 215 -17.45 -25.18 2.12
CA ASP A 215 -18.34 -26.35 2.13
C ASP A 215 -17.67 -27.63 1.57
N GLU A 216 -16.78 -27.53 0.58
CA GLU A 216 -16.01 -28.67 0.07
C GLU A 216 -15.02 -29.24 1.11
N HIS A 217 -14.42 -28.41 1.96
CA HIS A 217 -13.54 -28.87 3.02
C HIS A 217 -14.27 -29.52 4.19
N HIS A 218 -15.49 -29.09 4.52
CA HIS A 218 -16.32 -29.73 5.55
C HIS A 218 -16.89 -31.06 5.09
N GLY A 219 -17.19 -31.24 3.80
CA GLY A 219 -17.72 -32.49 3.24
C GLY A 219 -16.72 -33.65 3.17
N LYS A 220 -15.44 -33.41 3.20
CA LYS A 220 -14.39 -34.45 3.11
C LYS A 220 -13.94 -35.02 4.47
N SER A 221 -14.23 -34.33 5.59
CA SER A 221 -13.86 -34.81 6.93
C SER A 221 -14.76 -35.91 7.50
N HIS A 222 -15.94 -36.10 6.94
CA HIS A 222 -16.91 -37.10 7.45
C HIS A 222 -16.98 -38.44 6.70
N ARG A 223 -16.13 -38.67 5.67
CA ARG A 223 -16.16 -39.91 4.88
C ARG A 223 -15.07 -40.94 5.15
N ASN A 224 -14.20 -40.71 6.16
CA ASN A 224 -13.13 -41.67 6.49
C ASN A 224 -13.24 -42.28 7.89
N GLN A 225 -14.48 -42.48 8.41
CA GLN A 225 -14.73 -43.32 9.58
C GLN A 225 -15.98 -44.17 9.32
N VAL A 226 -15.81 -45.23 8.55
CA VAL A 226 -16.57 -46.51 8.62
C VAL A 226 -15.63 -47.62 8.17
#